data_3d37e353e47ed6a2a52056e9913afad6
#
_entry.id   3d37e353e47ed6a2a52056e9913afad6
#
_cell.length_a   1.000
_cell.length_b   1.000
_cell.length_c   1.000
_cell.angle_alpha   90.00
_cell.angle_beta   90.00
_cell.angle_gamma   90.00
#
_symmetry.space_group_name_H-M   'P 1'
#
loop_
_entity.id
_entity.type
_entity.pdbx_description
1 polymer ?
#
loop_
_entity_poly.entity_id
_entity_poly.type
_entity_poly.pdbx_seq_one_letter_code
_entity_poly.pdbx_strand_id
1 'polypeptide(L)'
;VIMEQFEPEQYLALVERYQVTHSQLVPTMFSRMLKLPDEVRHKYDRSTLEIAIHAAAPCPVQVKEQMIDWWGPIIHEYYGATEGLGFTACDSAQWLAHKGSVGKVMIGDLHILDENMQPAPKGTPGEIWFKTATPFEYFNDPDRTQQTRSADGTMSTVGDVGYVDDDG
;
A
#
# COMPACT_ATOMS: atom_id res chain seq x y z
N VAL A 1 -2.45 -11.34 17.15
CA VAL A 1 -3.86 -11.74 17.09
C VAL A 1 -4.27 -11.85 15.63
N ILE A 2 -4.91 -12.96 15.26
CA ILE A 2 -5.43 -13.16 13.89
C ILE A 2 -6.94 -13.36 14.02
N MET A 3 -7.70 -12.65 13.16
CA MET A 3 -9.16 -12.83 13.04
C MET A 3 -9.46 -13.80 11.89
N GLU A 4 -10.32 -14.80 12.11
CA GLU A 4 -10.76 -15.71 11.04
C GLU A 4 -11.59 -14.99 9.99
N GLN A 5 -12.42 -14.03 10.44
CA GLN A 5 -13.20 -13.15 9.59
C GLN A 5 -13.13 -11.73 10.14
N PHE A 6 -12.96 -10.74 9.25
CA PHE A 6 -12.93 -9.35 9.68
C PHE A 6 -14.34 -8.85 10.02
N GLU A 7 -14.55 -8.50 11.30
CA GLU A 7 -15.73 -7.79 11.80
C GLU A 7 -15.29 -6.49 12.45
N PRO A 8 -15.78 -5.32 11.98
CA PRO A 8 -15.27 -4.00 12.38
C PRO A 8 -15.33 -3.73 13.87
N GLU A 9 -16.47 -3.99 14.53
CA GLU A 9 -16.59 -3.77 15.98
C GLU A 9 -15.72 -4.74 16.76
N GLN A 10 -15.68 -6.01 16.34
CA GLN A 10 -14.83 -7.02 16.98
C GLN A 10 -13.36 -6.66 16.87
N TYR A 11 -12.92 -6.10 15.73
CA TYR A 11 -11.55 -5.62 15.56
C TYR A 11 -11.19 -4.59 16.63
N LEU A 12 -12.04 -3.57 16.84
CA LEU A 12 -11.82 -2.54 17.86
C LEU A 12 -11.77 -3.14 19.29
N ALA A 13 -12.67 -4.07 19.58
CA ALA A 13 -12.67 -4.79 20.87
C ALA A 13 -11.40 -5.62 21.10
N LEU A 14 -10.84 -6.21 20.03
CA LEU A 14 -9.59 -6.97 20.10
C LEU A 14 -8.37 -6.06 20.28
N VAL A 15 -8.37 -4.88 19.65
CA VAL A 15 -7.32 -3.88 19.86
C VAL A 15 -7.24 -3.50 21.34
N GLU A 16 -8.36 -3.15 21.97
CA GLU A 16 -8.43 -2.85 23.41
C GLU A 16 -8.03 -4.06 24.26
N ARG A 17 -8.68 -5.22 24.03
CA ARG A 17 -8.49 -6.42 24.86
C ARG A 17 -7.05 -6.90 24.91
N TYR A 18 -6.36 -6.86 23.76
CA TYR A 18 -4.99 -7.37 23.62
C TYR A 18 -3.93 -6.29 23.62
N GLN A 19 -4.33 -5.03 23.85
CA GLN A 19 -3.41 -3.88 23.84
C GLN A 19 -2.52 -3.88 22.60
N VAL A 20 -3.18 -4.00 21.43
CA VAL A 20 -2.49 -4.11 20.14
C VAL A 20 -1.75 -2.81 19.84
N THR A 21 -0.46 -2.92 19.50
CA THR A 21 0.37 -1.77 19.15
C THR A 21 0.52 -1.58 17.64
N HIS A 22 0.51 -2.69 16.88
CA HIS A 22 0.68 -2.66 15.42
C HIS A 22 -0.37 -3.52 14.75
N SER A 23 -0.92 -3.04 13.65
CA SER A 23 -1.92 -3.77 12.88
C SER A 23 -1.71 -3.61 11.38
N GLN A 24 -1.99 -4.68 10.62
CA GLN A 24 -2.06 -4.62 9.16
C GLN A 24 -3.50 -4.81 8.71
N LEU A 25 -3.92 -3.98 7.77
CA LEU A 25 -5.28 -3.84 7.29
C LEU A 25 -5.29 -3.70 5.75
N VAL A 26 -6.48 -3.70 5.18
CA VAL A 26 -6.68 -3.34 3.77
C VAL A 26 -7.74 -2.24 3.67
N PRO A 27 -7.78 -1.43 2.60
CA PRO A 27 -8.69 -0.28 2.48
C PRO A 27 -10.18 -0.59 2.67
N THR A 28 -10.61 -1.79 2.29
CA THR A 28 -12.00 -2.23 2.51
C THR A 28 -12.34 -2.38 3.99
N MET A 29 -11.37 -2.74 4.83
CA MET A 29 -11.54 -2.80 6.29
C MET A 29 -11.74 -1.40 6.87
N PHE A 30 -10.98 -0.41 6.41
CA PHE A 30 -11.18 1.01 6.76
C PHE A 30 -12.58 1.47 6.41
N SER A 31 -13.02 1.24 5.18
CA SER A 31 -14.36 1.61 4.72
C SER A 31 -15.47 0.95 5.55
N ARG A 32 -15.27 -0.29 6.01
CA ARG A 32 -16.23 -0.98 6.88
C ARG A 32 -16.24 -0.39 8.29
N MET A 33 -15.08 -0.06 8.85
CA MET A 33 -14.97 0.56 10.18
C MET A 33 -15.58 1.96 10.21
N LEU A 34 -15.38 2.77 9.18
CA LEU A 34 -15.97 4.11 9.06
C LEU A 34 -17.50 4.11 8.96
N LYS A 35 -18.11 2.98 8.58
CA LYS A 35 -19.58 2.80 8.56
C LYS A 35 -20.18 2.44 9.92
N LEU A 36 -19.37 2.16 10.92
CA LEU A 36 -19.86 1.93 12.28
C LEU A 36 -20.50 3.22 12.84
N PRO A 37 -21.55 3.13 13.66
CA PRO A 37 -22.08 4.26 14.40
C PRO A 37 -21.00 4.94 15.25
N ASP A 38 -21.10 6.26 15.42
CA ASP A 38 -20.11 7.04 16.18
C ASP A 38 -19.90 6.53 17.60
N GLU A 39 -20.97 6.13 18.27
CA GLU A 39 -20.95 5.53 19.60
C GLU A 39 -20.10 4.24 19.65
N VAL A 40 -20.13 3.43 18.59
CA VAL A 40 -19.34 2.20 18.49
C VAL A 40 -17.88 2.53 18.16
N ARG A 41 -17.64 3.50 17.27
CA ARG A 41 -16.29 3.92 16.91
C ARG A 41 -15.47 4.45 18.10
N HIS A 42 -16.16 5.08 19.07
CA HIS A 42 -15.51 5.68 20.23
C HIS A 42 -15.66 4.85 21.53
N LYS A 43 -16.25 3.66 21.44
CA LYS A 43 -16.51 2.79 22.59
C LYS A 43 -15.25 2.13 23.14
N TYR A 44 -14.33 1.76 22.27
CA TYR A 44 -13.16 0.95 22.61
C TYR A 44 -11.89 1.80 22.71
N ASP A 45 -11.05 1.49 23.71
CA ASP A 45 -9.74 2.11 23.87
C ASP A 45 -8.76 1.54 22.82
N ARG A 46 -8.16 2.42 22.04
CA ARG A 46 -7.13 2.10 21.06
C ARG A 46 -5.84 2.90 21.27
N SER A 47 -5.67 3.44 22.47
CA SER A 47 -4.52 4.29 22.82
C SER A 47 -3.17 3.57 22.70
N THR A 48 -3.18 2.24 22.72
CA THR A 48 -1.98 1.43 22.52
C THR A 48 -1.61 1.24 21.06
N LEU A 49 -2.52 1.53 20.10
CA LEU A 49 -2.25 1.35 18.68
C LEU A 49 -1.31 2.47 18.18
N GLU A 50 -0.08 2.11 17.91
CA GLU A 50 0.99 3.01 17.48
C GLU A 50 1.10 3.10 15.96
N ILE A 51 0.89 1.98 15.26
CA ILE A 51 1.02 1.89 13.80
C ILE A 51 -0.11 1.03 13.23
N ALA A 52 -0.81 1.57 12.24
CA ALA A 52 -1.76 0.85 11.42
C ALA A 52 -1.33 0.91 9.95
N ILE A 53 -0.89 -0.21 9.42
CA ILE A 53 -0.39 -0.30 8.05
C ILE A 53 -1.51 -0.78 7.14
N HIS A 54 -1.67 -0.18 5.97
CA HIS A 54 -2.51 -0.74 4.91
C HIS A 54 -1.76 -0.88 3.59
N ALA A 55 -2.22 -1.82 2.79
CA ALA A 55 -1.68 -2.13 1.46
C ALA A 55 -2.66 -2.99 0.66
N ALA A 56 -2.18 -3.61 -0.41
CA ALA A 56 -2.85 -4.62 -1.24
C ALA A 56 -3.94 -4.09 -2.18
N ALA A 57 -4.37 -2.84 -2.03
CA ALA A 57 -5.30 -2.19 -2.97
C ALA A 57 -5.19 -0.66 -2.83
N PRO A 58 -5.56 0.11 -3.87
CA PRO A 58 -5.65 1.55 -3.75
C PRO A 58 -6.64 1.98 -2.66
N CYS A 59 -6.22 2.87 -1.79
CA CYS A 59 -7.08 3.43 -0.76
C CYS A 59 -7.72 4.73 -1.26
N PRO A 60 -9.07 4.84 -1.30
CA PRO A 60 -9.71 6.09 -1.67
C PRO A 60 -9.27 7.22 -0.74
N VAL A 61 -8.92 8.37 -1.32
CA VAL A 61 -8.39 9.55 -0.59
C VAL A 61 -9.28 9.89 0.60
N GLN A 62 -10.59 10.00 0.40
CA GLN A 62 -11.55 10.33 1.46
C GLN A 62 -11.58 9.29 2.61
N VAL A 63 -11.40 8.00 2.28
CA VAL A 63 -11.37 6.94 3.30
C VAL A 63 -10.13 7.09 4.18
N LYS A 64 -8.97 7.32 3.57
CA LYS A 64 -7.72 7.47 4.33
C LYS A 64 -7.70 8.76 5.14
N GLU A 65 -8.21 9.88 4.61
CA GLU A 65 -8.39 11.12 5.37
C GLU A 65 -9.24 10.89 6.62
N GLN A 66 -10.43 10.30 6.47
CA GLN A 66 -11.31 10.01 7.60
C GLN A 66 -10.69 9.06 8.63
N MET A 67 -9.88 8.11 8.19
CA MET A 67 -9.14 7.23 9.10
C MET A 67 -8.06 7.98 9.86
N ILE A 68 -7.30 8.87 9.19
CA ILE A 68 -6.29 9.72 9.86
C ILE A 68 -6.97 10.67 10.84
N ASP A 69 -8.10 11.27 10.48
CA ASP A 69 -8.88 12.14 11.38
C ASP A 69 -9.36 11.39 12.63
N TRP A 70 -9.77 10.13 12.46
CA TRP A 70 -10.27 9.32 13.57
C TRP A 70 -9.17 8.68 14.42
N TRP A 71 -8.12 8.14 13.80
CA TRP A 71 -7.07 7.39 14.51
C TRP A 71 -5.82 8.22 14.82
N GLY A 72 -5.69 9.39 14.21
CA GLY A 72 -4.48 10.18 14.25
C GLY A 72 -3.45 9.76 13.19
N PRO A 73 -2.24 10.34 13.24
CA PRO A 73 -1.22 10.15 12.19
C PRO A 73 -0.44 8.83 12.33
N ILE A 74 -1.14 7.76 12.66
CA ILE A 74 -0.56 6.41 12.83
C ILE A 74 -0.76 5.51 11.59
N ILE A 75 -1.42 6.04 10.53
CA ILE A 75 -1.71 5.29 9.32
C ILE A 75 -0.49 5.33 8.41
N HIS A 76 0.01 4.15 8.06
CA HIS A 76 1.09 3.94 7.10
C HIS A 76 0.58 3.18 5.88
N GLU A 77 1.17 3.45 4.75
CA GLU A 77 0.87 2.76 3.50
C GLU A 77 2.15 2.25 2.86
N TYR A 78 2.06 1.10 2.24
CA TYR A 78 3.08 0.67 1.31
C TYR A 78 2.48 0.13 0.01
N TYR A 79 3.25 0.24 -1.06
CA TYR A 79 3.02 -0.42 -2.33
C TYR A 79 4.16 -1.40 -2.59
N GLY A 80 3.82 -2.59 -3.03
CA GLY A 80 4.73 -3.64 -3.40
C GLY A 80 3.96 -4.87 -3.85
N ALA A 81 4.66 -5.78 -4.50
CA ALA A 81 4.09 -7.02 -5.00
C ALA A 81 4.71 -8.23 -4.28
N THR A 82 3.93 -9.31 -4.17
CA THR A 82 4.39 -10.58 -3.57
C THR A 82 5.53 -11.21 -4.36
N GLU A 83 5.69 -10.81 -5.60
CA GLU A 83 6.80 -11.13 -6.49
C GLU A 83 8.15 -10.56 -6.01
N GLY A 84 8.15 -9.65 -5.06
CA GLY A 84 9.38 -9.11 -4.45
C GLY A 84 10.15 -8.15 -5.34
N LEU A 85 9.47 -7.41 -6.22
CA LEU A 85 10.10 -6.49 -7.19
C LEU A 85 10.75 -5.29 -6.52
N GLY A 86 9.97 -4.58 -5.75
CA GLY A 86 10.34 -3.35 -5.07
C GLY A 86 9.28 -2.94 -4.08
N PHE A 87 9.57 -1.86 -3.35
CA PHE A 87 8.74 -1.45 -2.24
C PHE A 87 8.80 0.07 -2.06
N THR A 88 7.62 0.69 -2.01
CA THR A 88 7.47 2.10 -1.61
C THR A 88 6.70 2.19 -0.30
N ALA A 89 6.87 3.26 0.46
CA ALA A 89 6.12 3.48 1.68
C ALA A 89 5.95 4.97 1.99
N CYS A 90 4.89 5.30 2.72
CA CYS A 90 4.67 6.60 3.33
C CYS A 90 3.97 6.48 4.68
N ASP A 91 4.25 7.45 5.53
CA ASP A 91 3.50 7.72 6.74
C ASP A 91 2.33 8.68 6.49
N SER A 92 1.54 8.97 7.53
CA SER A 92 0.40 9.89 7.44
C SER A 92 0.78 11.31 7.05
N ALA A 93 1.93 11.82 7.50
CA ALA A 93 2.36 13.20 7.23
C ALA A 93 2.78 13.35 5.75
N GLN A 94 3.57 12.39 5.26
CA GLN A 94 3.97 12.31 3.86
C GLN A 94 2.74 12.16 2.96
N TRP A 95 1.82 11.29 3.34
CA TRP A 95 0.61 11.07 2.55
C TRP A 95 -0.31 12.31 2.51
N LEU A 96 -0.47 13.04 3.63
CA LEU A 96 -1.29 14.27 3.68
C LEU A 96 -0.70 15.37 2.78
N ALA A 97 0.63 15.41 2.61
CA ALA A 97 1.29 16.32 1.68
C ALA A 97 1.10 15.89 0.20
N HIS A 98 0.97 14.57 -0.05
CA HIS A 98 0.87 13.98 -1.40
C HIS A 98 -0.31 12.99 -1.46
N LYS A 99 -1.54 13.50 -1.33
CA LYS A 99 -2.76 12.67 -1.26
C LYS A 99 -2.92 11.76 -2.48
N GLY A 100 -3.07 10.46 -2.23
CA GLY A 100 -3.15 9.43 -3.26
C GLY A 100 -1.82 8.80 -3.64
N SER A 101 -0.70 9.29 -3.08
CA SER A 101 0.61 8.67 -3.23
C SER A 101 0.71 7.38 -2.43
N VAL A 102 1.48 6.43 -2.94
CA VAL A 102 1.93 5.21 -2.24
C VAL A 102 3.34 5.37 -1.65
N GLY A 103 3.86 6.59 -1.61
CA GLY A 103 5.11 6.96 -0.95
C GLY A 103 6.34 6.88 -1.84
N LYS A 104 7.49 6.97 -1.17
CA LYS A 104 8.82 6.95 -1.80
C LYS A 104 9.38 5.54 -1.82
N VAL A 105 10.27 5.31 -2.79
CA VAL A 105 10.98 4.02 -2.90
C VAL A 105 11.83 3.77 -1.65
N MET A 106 11.61 2.61 -1.05
CA MET A 106 12.38 2.11 0.08
C MET A 106 13.32 0.98 -0.33
N ILE A 107 12.88 0.15 -1.27
CA ILE A 107 13.63 -0.99 -1.79
C ILE A 107 13.43 -1.07 -3.29
N GLY A 108 14.51 -1.37 -4.03
CA GLY A 108 14.52 -1.48 -5.49
C GLY A 108 14.85 -0.18 -6.18
N ASP A 109 14.99 -0.22 -7.47
CA ASP A 109 15.23 0.91 -8.37
C ASP A 109 14.00 1.04 -9.27
N LEU A 110 13.17 2.04 -8.99
CA LEU A 110 11.88 2.28 -9.64
C LEU A 110 12.06 3.03 -10.96
N HIS A 111 11.39 2.56 -11.98
CA HIS A 111 11.28 3.21 -13.28
C HIS A 111 9.82 3.31 -13.69
N ILE A 112 9.41 4.46 -14.23
CA ILE A 112 8.13 4.62 -14.90
C ILE A 112 8.42 4.67 -16.39
N LEU A 113 7.92 3.71 -17.14
CA LEU A 113 8.22 3.56 -18.57
C LEU A 113 6.96 3.72 -19.41
N ASP A 114 7.13 4.34 -20.59
CA ASP A 114 6.08 4.45 -21.61
C ASP A 114 5.95 3.16 -22.43
N GLU A 115 5.03 3.16 -23.39
CA GLU A 115 4.78 2.03 -24.30
C GLU A 115 5.99 1.60 -25.16
N ASN A 116 6.99 2.50 -25.30
CA ASN A 116 8.24 2.25 -26.03
C ASN A 116 9.41 1.87 -25.10
N MET A 117 9.12 1.56 -23.83
CA MET A 117 10.12 1.27 -22.79
C MET A 117 11.10 2.46 -22.56
N GLN A 118 10.65 3.70 -22.81
CA GLN A 118 11.42 4.89 -22.50
C GLN A 118 10.94 5.51 -21.18
N PRO A 119 11.83 6.15 -20.41
CA PRO A 119 11.44 6.83 -19.18
C PRO A 119 10.34 7.87 -19.42
N ALA A 120 9.21 7.72 -18.75
CA ALA A 120 8.12 8.67 -18.78
C ALA A 120 8.54 9.98 -18.07
N PRO A 121 8.15 11.15 -18.58
CA PRO A 121 8.36 12.43 -17.90
C PRO A 121 7.70 12.42 -16.50
N LYS A 122 8.26 13.15 -15.55
CA LYS A 122 7.65 13.35 -14.23
C LYS A 122 6.20 13.82 -14.35
N GLY A 123 5.33 13.27 -13.51
CA GLY A 123 3.90 13.55 -13.53
C GLY A 123 3.12 12.87 -14.66
N THR A 124 3.80 12.15 -15.55
CA THR A 124 3.15 11.39 -16.64
C THR A 124 3.00 9.93 -16.26
N PRO A 125 1.78 9.37 -16.31
CA PRO A 125 1.57 7.95 -16.07
C PRO A 125 2.31 7.06 -17.07
N GLY A 126 2.88 5.98 -16.55
CA GLY A 126 3.50 4.90 -17.32
C GLY A 126 3.48 3.62 -16.51
N GLU A 127 3.97 2.54 -17.07
CA GLU A 127 4.05 1.26 -16.39
C GLU A 127 5.17 1.27 -15.34
N ILE A 128 4.88 0.71 -14.17
CA ILE A 128 5.82 0.62 -13.05
C ILE A 128 6.74 -0.57 -13.26
N TRP A 129 8.04 -0.29 -13.33
CA TRP A 129 9.11 -1.27 -13.45
C TRP A 129 10.08 -1.15 -12.29
N PHE A 130 10.60 -2.26 -11.83
CA PHE A 130 11.67 -2.29 -10.85
C PHE A 130 12.87 -3.02 -11.39
N LYS A 131 14.05 -2.45 -11.21
CA LYS A 131 15.31 -3.15 -11.41
C LYS A 131 15.64 -3.92 -10.14
N THR A 132 15.71 -5.23 -10.23
CA THR A 132 15.96 -6.11 -9.09
C THR A 132 17.15 -7.02 -9.36
N ALA A 133 17.91 -7.32 -8.30
CA ALA A 133 19.05 -8.26 -8.39
C ALA A 133 18.59 -9.72 -8.55
N THR A 134 17.37 -10.03 -8.12
CA THR A 134 16.82 -11.39 -8.17
C THR A 134 15.44 -11.35 -8.83
N PRO A 135 15.36 -11.63 -10.13
CA PRO A 135 14.07 -11.70 -10.82
C PRO A 135 13.25 -12.90 -10.31
N PHE A 136 11.94 -12.71 -10.21
CA PHE A 136 10.99 -13.76 -9.85
C PHE A 136 10.60 -14.61 -11.08
N GLU A 137 9.98 -15.76 -10.81
CA GLU A 137 9.39 -16.61 -11.85
C GLU A 137 8.02 -17.12 -11.41
N TYR A 138 7.05 -17.13 -12.34
CA TYR A 138 5.79 -17.81 -12.10
C TYR A 138 5.92 -19.31 -12.25
N PHE A 139 5.43 -20.04 -11.26
CA PHE A 139 5.54 -21.49 -11.23
C PHE A 139 4.84 -22.12 -12.43
N ASN A 140 5.58 -22.93 -13.21
CA ASN A 140 5.11 -23.60 -14.43
C ASN A 140 4.49 -22.67 -15.50
N ASP A 141 4.85 -21.37 -15.51
CA ASP A 141 4.34 -20.41 -16.49
C ASP A 141 5.48 -19.52 -17.02
N PRO A 142 6.31 -20.06 -17.91
CA PRO A 142 7.44 -19.32 -18.48
C PRO A 142 6.99 -18.16 -19.37
N ASP A 143 5.87 -18.29 -20.07
CA ASP A 143 5.35 -17.24 -20.96
C ASP A 143 4.93 -16.01 -20.15
N ARG A 144 4.19 -16.21 -19.06
CA ARG A 144 3.83 -15.14 -18.15
C ARG A 144 5.06 -14.53 -17.49
N THR A 145 6.01 -15.34 -17.09
CA THR A 145 7.29 -14.87 -16.52
C THR A 145 8.01 -13.95 -17.51
N GLN A 146 8.07 -14.34 -18.79
CA GLN A 146 8.72 -13.52 -19.81
C GLN A 146 7.99 -12.20 -20.08
N GLN A 147 6.66 -12.17 -20.05
CA GLN A 147 5.87 -10.96 -20.23
C GLN A 147 6.09 -9.91 -19.13
N THR A 148 6.56 -10.32 -17.96
CA THR A 148 6.85 -9.43 -16.83
C THR A 148 8.30 -8.95 -16.78
N ARG A 149 9.11 -9.25 -17.79
CA ARG A 149 10.54 -8.89 -17.85
C ARG A 149 10.84 -7.95 -19.00
N SER A 150 11.75 -7.02 -18.77
CA SER A 150 12.35 -6.25 -19.86
C SER A 150 13.14 -7.16 -20.82
N ALA A 151 13.33 -6.71 -22.06
CA ALA A 151 14.02 -7.50 -23.09
C ALA A 151 15.44 -7.93 -22.69
N ASP A 152 16.13 -7.13 -21.89
CA ASP A 152 17.48 -7.42 -21.36
C ASP A 152 17.44 -8.21 -20.03
N GLY A 153 16.25 -8.49 -19.50
CA GLY A 153 16.03 -9.22 -18.25
C GLY A 153 16.43 -8.49 -16.97
N THR A 154 16.77 -7.19 -17.04
CA THR A 154 17.26 -6.42 -15.89
C THR A 154 16.17 -5.83 -15.02
N MET A 155 14.96 -5.63 -15.59
CA MET A 155 13.80 -5.07 -14.91
C MET A 155 12.61 -6.01 -14.96
N SER A 156 11.74 -5.88 -13.99
CA SER A 156 10.48 -6.62 -13.93
C SER A 156 9.31 -5.72 -13.54
N THR A 157 8.11 -6.10 -13.99
CA THR A 157 6.83 -5.42 -13.71
C THR A 157 5.79 -6.42 -13.27
N VAL A 158 4.71 -5.94 -12.66
CA VAL A 158 3.46 -6.69 -12.45
C VAL A 158 2.29 -6.05 -13.22
N GLY A 159 2.57 -5.07 -14.10
CA GLY A 159 1.59 -4.42 -14.95
C GLY A 159 0.84 -3.26 -14.30
N ASP A 160 1.29 -2.80 -13.14
CA ASP A 160 0.70 -1.61 -12.50
C ASP A 160 1.13 -0.32 -13.23
N VAL A 161 0.26 0.70 -13.17
CA VAL A 161 0.49 2.00 -13.78
C VAL A 161 0.58 3.07 -12.70
N GLY A 162 1.55 3.98 -12.82
CA GLY A 162 1.75 5.07 -11.88
C GLY A 162 2.61 6.18 -12.49
N TYR A 163 2.89 7.19 -11.68
CA TYR A 163 3.83 8.26 -12.02
C TYR A 163 4.62 8.69 -10.80
N VAL A 164 5.75 9.33 -11.02
CA VAL A 164 6.55 9.97 -9.97
C VAL A 164 6.32 11.47 -10.07
N ASP A 165 6.02 12.14 -8.95
CA ASP A 165 5.87 13.59 -8.88
C ASP A 165 7.23 14.31 -8.75
N ASP A 166 7.21 15.63 -8.54
CA ASP A 166 8.44 16.43 -8.45
C ASP A 166 9.27 16.12 -7.18
N ASP A 167 8.61 15.61 -6.17
CA ASP A 167 9.23 15.30 -4.87
C ASP A 167 9.68 13.82 -4.74
N GLY A 168 9.41 12.99 -5.77
CA GLY A 168 9.84 11.59 -5.88
C GLY A 168 8.90 10.63 -5.21
#